data_83e1b9ede4d4b0e5830c5f2c543376df
#
_entry.id   83e1b9ede4d4b0e5830c5f2c543376df
#
_cell.length_a   1.000
_cell.length_b   1.000
_cell.length_c   1.000
_cell.angle_alpha   90.00
_cell.angle_beta   90.00
_cell.angle_gamma   90.00
#
_symmetry.space_group_name_H-M   'P 1'
#
loop_
_entity.id
_entity.type
_entity.pdbx_description
1 polymer ?
#
loop_
_entity_poly.entity_id
_entity_poly.type
_entity_poly.pdbx_seq_one_letter_code
_entity_poly.pdbx_strand_id
1 'polypeptide(L)'
;MAAMLNKAVLSALLLCLACVATAQEIAPDVLVKSITQDVLASLKQESGNSKRVAELVETKVLPHFNFVRMTQLALAVNWRRANPEQQKALTQEFRTLLVRTYSTALSS
;
A
#
# COMPACT_ATOMS: atom_id res chain seq x y z
N MET A 1 -10.97 -28.81 47.18
CA MET A 1 -11.89 -28.47 46.05
C MET A 1 -11.57 -27.13 45.42
N ALA A 2 -11.21 -26.08 46.16
CA ALA A 2 -10.85 -24.78 45.59
C ALA A 2 -9.61 -24.80 44.65
N ALA A 3 -8.63 -25.69 44.90
CA ALA A 3 -7.43 -25.84 44.08
C ALA A 3 -7.68 -26.49 42.70
N MET A 4 -8.72 -27.34 42.55
CA MET A 4 -9.08 -27.91 41.27
C MET A 4 -9.85 -26.94 40.39
N LEU A 5 -10.67 -26.07 40.98
CA LEU A 5 -11.40 -25.02 40.27
C LEU A 5 -10.45 -23.98 39.67
N ASN A 6 -9.40 -23.64 40.40
CA ASN A 6 -8.38 -22.69 39.94
C ASN A 6 -7.56 -23.23 38.75
N LYS A 7 -7.29 -24.52 38.71
CA LYS A 7 -6.58 -25.13 37.58
C LYS A 7 -7.44 -25.19 36.31
N ALA A 8 -8.73 -25.46 36.45
CA ALA A 8 -9.68 -25.47 35.33
C ALA A 8 -9.92 -24.07 34.78
N VAL A 9 -10.03 -23.07 35.66
CA VAL A 9 -10.17 -21.66 35.27
C VAL A 9 -8.88 -21.14 34.61
N LEU A 10 -7.72 -21.53 35.12
CA LEU A 10 -6.42 -21.17 34.54
C LEU A 10 -6.23 -21.79 33.15
N SER A 11 -6.64 -23.07 32.96
CA SER A 11 -6.62 -23.73 31.64
C SER A 11 -7.57 -23.09 30.65
N ALA A 12 -8.78 -22.69 31.08
CA ALA A 12 -9.73 -21.98 30.23
C ALA A 12 -9.24 -20.59 29.83
N LEU A 13 -8.55 -19.90 30.75
CA LEU A 13 -7.94 -18.59 30.48
C LEU A 13 -6.78 -18.69 29.48
N LEU A 14 -5.97 -19.77 29.55
CA LEU A 14 -4.90 -20.02 28.59
C LEU A 14 -5.42 -20.36 27.18
N LEU A 15 -6.57 -21.03 27.09
CA LEU A 15 -7.18 -21.32 25.79
C LEU A 15 -7.77 -20.09 25.11
N CYS A 16 -8.23 -19.10 25.89
CA CYS A 16 -8.75 -17.84 25.33
C CYS A 16 -7.63 -16.91 24.81
N LEU A 17 -6.39 -17.05 25.28
CA LEU A 17 -5.27 -16.28 24.74
C LEU A 17 -4.73 -16.82 23.40
N ALA A 18 -5.12 -18.01 22.98
CA ALA A 18 -4.72 -18.60 21.71
C ALA A 18 -5.50 -18.07 20.49
N CYS A 19 -6.55 -17.28 20.72
CA CYS A 19 -7.29 -16.59 19.66
C CYS A 19 -6.80 -15.15 19.43
N VAL A 20 -5.49 -14.92 19.52
CA VAL A 20 -4.92 -13.74 18.87
C VAL A 20 -4.94 -14.08 17.38
N ALA A 21 -5.98 -13.62 16.71
CA ALA A 21 -6.03 -13.65 15.26
C ALA A 21 -4.74 -13.04 14.75
N THR A 22 -3.84 -13.84 14.24
CA THR A 22 -2.72 -13.36 13.46
C THR A 22 -3.34 -12.68 12.25
N ALA A 23 -3.38 -11.33 12.26
CA ALA A 23 -3.63 -10.59 11.07
C ALA A 23 -2.56 -11.04 10.07
N GLN A 24 -2.96 -11.84 9.08
CA GLN A 24 -2.05 -12.27 8.03
C GLN A 24 -1.73 -11.04 7.19
N GLU A 25 -0.62 -10.41 7.48
CA GLU A 25 -0.03 -9.46 6.57
C GLU A 25 0.30 -10.20 5.28
N ILE A 26 -0.25 -9.72 4.18
CA ILE A 26 0.09 -10.25 2.85
C ILE A 26 1.57 -9.98 2.64
N ALA A 27 2.36 -11.02 2.35
CA ALA A 27 3.77 -10.86 2.08
C ALA A 27 4.00 -9.88 0.91
N PRO A 28 5.00 -8.98 0.98
CA PRO A 28 5.21 -7.95 -0.03
C PRO A 28 5.35 -8.46 -1.46
N ASP A 29 5.98 -9.58 -1.67
CA ASP A 29 6.13 -10.24 -2.97
C ASP A 29 4.81 -10.76 -3.53
N VAL A 30 3.96 -11.32 -2.68
CA VAL A 30 2.61 -11.78 -3.05
C VAL A 30 1.73 -10.58 -3.43
N LEU A 31 1.80 -9.50 -2.66
CA LEU A 31 1.07 -8.27 -2.94
C LEU A 31 1.47 -7.67 -4.30
N VAL A 32 2.76 -7.52 -4.56
CA VAL A 32 3.28 -7.00 -5.82
C VAL A 32 2.84 -7.88 -6.99
N LYS A 33 2.94 -9.18 -6.86
CA LYS A 33 2.52 -10.13 -7.90
C LYS A 33 1.03 -10.03 -8.18
N SER A 34 0.19 -9.98 -7.15
CA SER A 34 -1.27 -9.86 -7.29
C SER A 34 -1.66 -8.56 -7.99
N ILE A 35 -1.11 -7.42 -7.55
CA ILE A 35 -1.38 -6.12 -8.18
C ILE A 35 -0.92 -6.10 -9.63
N THR A 36 0.26 -6.64 -9.92
CA THR A 36 0.79 -6.70 -11.27
C THR A 36 -0.11 -7.53 -12.19
N GLN A 37 -0.59 -8.68 -11.73
CA GLN A 37 -1.50 -9.53 -12.49
C GLN A 37 -2.84 -8.84 -12.76
N ASP A 38 -3.42 -8.18 -11.75
CA ASP A 38 -4.67 -7.43 -11.88
C ASP A 38 -4.55 -6.26 -12.87
N VAL A 39 -3.46 -5.52 -12.78
CA VAL A 39 -3.19 -4.39 -13.68
C VAL A 39 -3.00 -4.88 -15.12
N LEU A 40 -2.20 -5.94 -15.33
CA LEU A 40 -1.99 -6.49 -16.66
C LEU A 40 -3.28 -7.03 -17.30
N ALA A 41 -4.12 -7.72 -16.52
CA ALA A 41 -5.42 -8.21 -16.99
C ALA A 41 -6.34 -7.05 -17.38
N SER A 42 -6.37 -5.98 -16.59
CA SER A 42 -7.17 -4.79 -16.86
C SER A 42 -6.65 -4.00 -18.07
N LEU A 43 -5.33 -3.90 -18.23
CA LEU A 43 -4.70 -3.23 -19.37
C LEU A 43 -5.01 -3.92 -20.72
N LYS A 44 -5.11 -5.25 -20.73
CA LYS A 44 -5.51 -6.01 -21.92
C LYS A 44 -6.91 -5.65 -22.40
N GLN A 45 -7.83 -5.33 -21.47
CA GLN A 45 -9.20 -4.95 -21.77
C GLN A 45 -9.33 -3.49 -22.19
N GLU A 46 -8.45 -2.62 -21.68
CA GLU A 46 -8.52 -1.16 -21.82
C GLU A 46 -7.38 -0.59 -22.68
N SER A 47 -6.71 -1.45 -23.47
CA SER A 47 -5.58 -1.02 -24.29
C SER A 47 -5.98 0.10 -25.26
N GLY A 48 -5.17 1.15 -25.32
CA GLY A 48 -5.42 2.32 -26.15
C GLY A 48 -6.27 3.41 -25.48
N ASN A 49 -6.82 3.18 -24.28
CA ASN A 49 -7.56 4.18 -23.52
C ASN A 49 -6.73 4.74 -22.36
N SER A 50 -5.96 5.78 -22.62
CA SER A 50 -5.06 6.40 -21.63
C SER A 50 -5.78 6.93 -20.38
N LYS A 51 -7.02 7.38 -20.52
CA LYS A 51 -7.84 7.83 -19.39
C LYS A 51 -8.18 6.67 -18.45
N ARG A 52 -8.61 5.54 -19.00
CA ARG A 52 -8.91 4.33 -18.22
C ARG A 52 -7.65 3.75 -17.57
N VAL A 53 -6.54 3.79 -18.28
CA VAL A 53 -5.23 3.38 -17.72
C VAL A 53 -4.85 4.26 -16.51
N ALA A 54 -5.02 5.58 -16.61
CA ALA A 54 -4.78 6.49 -15.51
C ALA A 54 -5.68 6.19 -14.30
N GLU A 55 -6.97 5.93 -14.52
CA GLU A 55 -7.91 5.52 -13.46
C GLU A 55 -7.50 4.20 -12.81
N LEU A 56 -7.03 3.23 -13.57
CA LEU A 56 -6.52 1.96 -13.04
C LEU A 56 -5.29 2.16 -12.15
N VAL A 57 -4.35 2.98 -12.58
CA VAL A 57 -3.17 3.33 -11.79
C VAL A 57 -3.59 4.00 -10.47
N GLU A 58 -4.51 4.96 -10.54
CA GLU A 58 -5.04 5.65 -9.36
C GLU A 58 -5.70 4.71 -8.35
N THR A 59 -6.48 3.75 -8.82
CA THR A 59 -7.28 2.88 -7.96
C THR A 59 -6.57 1.62 -7.52
N LYS A 60 -5.71 1.05 -8.35
CA LYS A 60 -5.07 -0.24 -8.10
C LYS A 60 -3.62 -0.14 -7.62
N VAL A 61 -2.91 0.88 -8.06
CA VAL A 61 -1.45 0.98 -7.83
C VAL A 61 -1.13 2.00 -6.74
N LEU A 62 -1.61 3.24 -6.89
CA LEU A 62 -1.20 4.35 -6.02
C LEU A 62 -1.50 4.17 -4.53
N PRO A 63 -2.60 3.49 -4.11
CA PRO A 63 -2.86 3.27 -2.68
C PRO A 63 -1.76 2.49 -1.95
N HIS A 64 -0.92 1.74 -2.68
CA HIS A 64 0.16 0.95 -2.11
C HIS A 64 1.50 1.69 -2.01
N PHE A 65 1.57 2.95 -2.46
CA PHE A 65 2.79 3.75 -2.43
C PHE A 65 2.74 4.86 -1.39
N ASN A 66 3.84 5.01 -0.66
CA ASN A 66 4.02 6.13 0.25
C ASN A 66 4.74 7.29 -0.47
N PHE A 67 3.95 8.17 -1.09
CA PHE A 67 4.49 9.29 -1.88
C PHE A 67 5.24 10.30 -1.05
N VAL A 68 4.86 10.52 0.19
CA VAL A 68 5.61 11.40 1.09
C VAL A 68 7.03 10.88 1.28
N ARG A 69 7.17 9.59 1.58
CA ARG A 69 8.48 8.97 1.76
C ARG A 69 9.30 8.93 0.49
N MET A 70 8.67 8.63 -0.64
CA MET A 70 9.34 8.61 -1.95
C MET A 70 9.85 10.01 -2.32
N THR A 71 9.03 11.04 -2.14
CA THR A 71 9.41 12.42 -2.41
C THR A 71 10.54 12.88 -1.48
N GLN A 72 10.46 12.51 -0.21
CA GLN A 72 11.50 12.79 0.77
C GLN A 72 12.86 12.20 0.36
N LEU A 73 12.86 10.96 -0.11
CA LEU A 73 14.07 10.28 -0.57
C LEU A 73 14.63 10.90 -1.86
N ALA A 74 13.75 11.26 -2.78
CA ALA A 74 14.13 11.89 -4.05
C ALA A 74 14.76 13.28 -3.86
N LEU A 75 14.24 14.07 -2.93
CA LEU A 75 14.69 15.43 -2.67
C LEU A 75 15.84 15.52 -1.65
N ALA A 76 16.02 14.48 -0.84
CA ALA A 76 17.09 14.38 0.16
C ALA A 76 17.21 15.65 1.05
N VAL A 77 18.35 16.33 1.01
CA VAL A 77 18.58 17.53 1.83
C VAL A 77 17.60 18.69 1.51
N ASN A 78 17.12 18.80 0.30
CA ASN A 78 16.18 19.83 -0.11
C ASN A 78 14.79 19.64 0.55
N TRP A 79 14.40 18.40 0.86
CA TRP A 79 13.20 18.13 1.62
C TRP A 79 13.21 18.82 2.99
N ARG A 80 14.34 18.80 3.68
CA ARG A 80 14.49 19.43 5.00
C ARG A 80 14.48 20.96 4.94
N ARG A 81 14.86 21.52 3.80
CA ARG A 81 14.81 22.98 3.58
C ARG A 81 13.43 23.50 3.22
N ALA A 82 12.55 22.60 2.74
CA ALA A 82 11.18 22.96 2.43
C ALA A 82 10.33 23.06 3.70
N ASN A 83 9.44 24.06 3.75
CA ASN A 83 8.45 24.14 4.81
C ASN A 83 7.32 23.10 4.60
N PRO A 84 6.43 22.87 5.60
CA PRO A 84 5.37 21.85 5.49
C PRO A 84 4.44 22.03 4.27
N GLU A 85 4.12 23.25 3.90
CA GLU A 85 3.27 23.53 2.73
C GLU A 85 4.00 23.18 1.43
N GLN A 86 5.27 23.54 1.33
CA GLN A 86 6.11 23.17 0.19
C GLN A 86 6.31 21.66 0.09
N GLN A 87 6.52 20.98 1.21
CA GLN A 87 6.63 19.52 1.25
C GLN A 87 5.36 18.85 0.74
N LYS A 88 4.20 19.36 1.11
CA LYS A 88 2.90 18.87 0.62
C LYS A 88 2.75 19.10 -0.88
N ALA A 89 3.07 20.31 -1.36
CA ALA A 89 3.01 20.63 -2.78
C ALA A 89 3.96 19.78 -3.62
N LEU A 90 5.20 19.59 -3.16
CA LEU A 90 6.20 18.73 -3.81
C LEU A 90 5.76 17.27 -3.88
N THR A 91 5.13 16.76 -2.84
CA THR A 91 4.57 15.41 -2.81
C THR A 91 3.46 15.24 -3.86
N GLN A 92 2.58 16.22 -3.99
CA GLN A 92 1.51 16.21 -4.99
C GLN A 92 2.06 16.30 -6.41
N GLU A 93 3.03 17.15 -6.65
CA GLU A 93 3.68 17.28 -7.96
C GLU A 93 4.44 16.00 -8.35
N PHE A 94 5.13 15.40 -7.41
CA PHE A 94 5.83 14.13 -7.61
C PHE A 94 4.85 13.00 -7.97
N ARG A 95 3.73 12.92 -7.24
CA ARG A 95 2.66 11.97 -7.54
C ARG A 95 2.10 12.19 -8.95
N THR A 96 1.76 13.41 -9.29
CA THR A 96 1.24 13.79 -10.62
C THR A 96 2.21 13.44 -11.73
N LEU A 97 3.50 13.72 -11.52
CA LEU A 97 4.56 13.38 -12.48
C LEU A 97 4.63 11.88 -12.72
N LEU A 98 4.63 11.07 -11.66
CA LEU A 98 4.68 9.60 -11.76
C LEU A 98 3.45 9.04 -12.47
N VAL A 99 2.26 9.49 -12.11
CA VAL A 99 1.01 9.04 -12.74
C VAL A 99 1.03 9.36 -14.25
N ARG A 100 1.39 10.57 -14.62
CA ARG A 100 1.46 10.99 -16.02
C ARG A 100 2.48 10.17 -16.81
N THR A 101 3.68 10.02 -16.28
CA THR A 101 4.78 9.31 -16.94
C THR A 101 4.44 7.82 -17.14
N TYR A 102 4.00 7.15 -16.09
CA TYR A 102 3.71 5.72 -16.17
C TYR A 102 2.40 5.42 -16.91
N SER A 103 1.37 6.24 -16.79
CA SER A 103 0.14 6.08 -17.58
C SER A 103 0.40 6.20 -19.08
N THR A 104 1.25 7.11 -19.49
CA THR A 104 1.67 7.25 -20.89
C THR A 104 2.43 6.01 -21.35
N ALA A 105 3.36 5.51 -20.56
CA ALA A 105 4.13 4.31 -20.88
C ALA A 105 3.24 3.07 -21.00
N LEU A 106 2.24 2.92 -20.13
CA LEU A 106 1.33 1.78 -20.10
C LEU A 106 0.27 1.84 -21.23
N SER A 107 -0.04 3.02 -21.73
CA SER A 107 -1.06 3.20 -22.80
C SER A 107 -0.46 3.14 -24.22
N SER A 108 0.82 3.11 -24.35
CA SER A 108 1.53 2.88 -25.63
C SER A 108 1.79 1.40 -25.86
#